data_cb0fc14257679f8b81e869c56ab2f294
#
_entry.id   cb0fc14257679f8b81e869c56ab2f294
#
_cell.length_a   1.000
_cell.length_b   1.000
_cell.length_c   1.000
_cell.angle_alpha   90.00
_cell.angle_beta   90.00
_cell.angle_gamma   90.00
#
_symmetry.space_group_name_H-M   'P 1'
#
loop_
_entity.id
_entity.type
_entity.pdbx_description
1 polymer ?
#
loop_
_entity_poly.entity_id
_entity_poly.type
_entity_poly.pdbx_seq_one_letter_code
_entity_poly.pdbx_strand_id
1 'polypeptide(L)'
;GELITVKSGSQNGATTVEVMDGEGVVANISVNVGVFELEVNEPEVILEVAGEKQLIVSMGNFSSNDELSYEVEDETVVSMVNTDQFRPFYTLTGLKNGHTTVTFTDHKGKQAVVQVTVNPISIDVSNLTPRVGVNNKIMITVEKGNGGYSLTAENEEIVAIQQVDDTRFNLIGKKAGITTVFVRDEAEQELSLTVTVVQADKVANLGSGNYFKVPFEYNGTADESLKNLSTLI
;
A
#
# COMPACT_ATOMS: atom_id res chain seq x y z
N GLY A 1 -38.50 -30.85 -23.16
CA GLY A 1 -37.39 -31.78 -23.24
C GLY A 1 -37.32 -32.64 -22.00
N GLU A 2 -36.97 -33.88 -22.12
CA GLU A 2 -36.78 -34.78 -20.97
C GLU A 2 -35.40 -34.46 -20.32
N LEU A 3 -35.38 -34.40 -18.98
CA LEU A 3 -34.19 -34.17 -18.21
C LEU A 3 -33.54 -35.51 -17.85
N ILE A 4 -32.28 -35.73 -18.27
CA ILE A 4 -31.50 -36.89 -17.89
C ILE A 4 -30.57 -36.46 -16.75
N THR A 5 -30.66 -37.13 -15.59
CA THR A 5 -29.80 -36.88 -14.44
C THR A 5 -28.75 -37.98 -14.36
N VAL A 6 -27.49 -37.61 -14.39
CA VAL A 6 -26.36 -38.51 -14.16
C VAL A 6 -25.85 -38.31 -12.75
N LYS A 7 -25.77 -39.38 -11.94
CA LYS A 7 -25.19 -39.32 -10.59
C LYS A 7 -23.86 -40.10 -10.59
N SER A 8 -22.83 -39.45 -10.03
CA SER A 8 -21.52 -40.12 -9.84
C SER A 8 -21.59 -41.19 -8.74
N GLY A 9 -20.82 -42.26 -8.89
CA GLY A 9 -20.50 -43.21 -7.83
C GLY A 9 -19.40 -42.66 -6.90
N SER A 10 -18.93 -43.51 -5.99
CA SER A 10 -17.88 -43.18 -5.00
C SER A 10 -16.45 -43.38 -5.53
N GLN A 11 -16.26 -43.87 -6.74
CA GLN A 11 -14.96 -44.18 -7.33
C GLN A 11 -14.59 -43.13 -8.42
N ASN A 12 -13.33 -42.77 -8.42
CA ASN A 12 -12.77 -41.94 -9.49
C ASN A 12 -12.69 -42.74 -10.80
N GLY A 13 -12.93 -42.07 -11.90
CA GLY A 13 -12.81 -42.66 -13.24
C GLY A 13 -13.48 -41.83 -14.31
N ALA A 14 -13.28 -42.26 -15.53
CA ALA A 14 -13.95 -41.70 -16.69
C ALA A 14 -14.88 -42.74 -17.32
N THR A 15 -16.04 -42.30 -17.76
CA THR A 15 -16.99 -43.11 -18.48
C THR A 15 -17.70 -42.28 -19.55
N THR A 16 -18.30 -42.99 -20.53
CA THR A 16 -19.17 -42.36 -21.52
C THR A 16 -20.60 -42.83 -21.28
N VAL A 17 -21.51 -41.90 -21.24
CA VAL A 17 -22.94 -42.17 -21.20
C VAL A 17 -23.46 -42.00 -22.64
N GLU A 18 -24.01 -43.07 -23.18
CA GLU A 18 -24.69 -43.04 -24.50
C GLU A 18 -26.17 -42.71 -24.28
N VAL A 19 -26.66 -41.72 -24.95
CA VAL A 19 -28.08 -41.36 -25.01
C VAL A 19 -28.60 -41.67 -26.40
N MET A 20 -29.56 -42.57 -26.50
CA MET A 20 -30.15 -42.99 -27.74
C MET A 20 -31.63 -42.54 -27.80
N ASP A 21 -32.03 -41.95 -28.89
CA ASP A 21 -33.43 -41.63 -29.15
C ASP A 21 -34.22 -42.83 -29.73
N GLY A 22 -35.53 -42.66 -29.93
CA GLY A 22 -36.37 -43.69 -30.48
C GLY A 22 -36.12 -44.02 -31.94
N GLU A 23 -35.30 -43.24 -32.63
CA GLU A 23 -34.89 -43.43 -34.04
C GLU A 23 -33.48 -44.01 -34.17
N GLY A 24 -32.81 -44.27 -33.04
CA GLY A 24 -31.47 -44.85 -33.00
C GLY A 24 -30.32 -43.87 -33.15
N VAL A 25 -30.58 -42.56 -33.01
CA VAL A 25 -29.54 -41.52 -32.98
C VAL A 25 -28.86 -41.52 -31.62
N VAL A 26 -27.53 -41.63 -31.60
CA VAL A 26 -26.71 -41.71 -30.38
C VAL A 26 -25.98 -40.43 -30.13
N ALA A 27 -26.11 -39.89 -28.92
CA ALA A 27 -25.26 -38.82 -28.38
C ALA A 27 -24.40 -39.36 -27.26
N ASN A 28 -23.10 -39.08 -27.30
CA ASN A 28 -22.15 -39.52 -26.28
C ASN A 28 -21.79 -38.35 -25.36
N ILE A 29 -21.96 -38.58 -24.04
CA ILE A 29 -21.58 -37.62 -22.97
C ILE A 29 -20.41 -38.22 -22.21
N SER A 30 -19.24 -37.57 -22.27
CA SER A 30 -18.09 -37.97 -21.49
C SER A 30 -18.27 -37.46 -20.03
N VAL A 31 -18.23 -38.39 -19.09
CA VAL A 31 -18.36 -38.09 -17.65
C VAL A 31 -17.05 -38.49 -16.98
N ASN A 32 -16.40 -37.52 -16.35
CA ASN A 32 -15.22 -37.73 -15.51
C ASN A 32 -15.62 -37.56 -14.04
N VAL A 33 -15.37 -38.59 -13.25
CA VAL A 33 -15.54 -38.56 -11.80
C VAL A 33 -14.15 -38.52 -11.18
N GLY A 34 -13.80 -37.43 -10.55
CA GLY A 34 -12.51 -37.21 -9.93
C GLY A 34 -12.64 -36.77 -8.48
N VAL A 35 -11.58 -36.96 -7.71
CA VAL A 35 -11.42 -36.22 -6.46
C VAL A 35 -10.94 -34.84 -6.88
N PHE A 36 -11.80 -33.87 -6.72
CA PHE A 36 -11.42 -32.49 -6.89
C PHE A 36 -10.75 -32.01 -5.61
N GLU A 37 -9.58 -31.42 -5.72
CA GLU A 37 -8.89 -30.81 -4.61
C GLU A 37 -9.40 -29.36 -4.44
N LEU A 38 -9.37 -28.91 -3.19
CA LEU A 38 -9.58 -27.51 -2.89
C LEU A 38 -8.32 -26.76 -3.33
N GLU A 39 -8.46 -25.83 -4.26
CA GLU A 39 -7.35 -25.06 -4.81
C GLU A 39 -7.65 -23.57 -4.75
N VAL A 40 -6.62 -22.76 -4.56
CA VAL A 40 -6.68 -21.30 -4.68
C VAL A 40 -5.84 -20.89 -5.88
N ASN A 41 -6.33 -19.94 -6.66
CA ASN A 41 -5.64 -19.45 -7.86
C ASN A 41 -4.22 -18.93 -7.60
N GLU A 42 -3.96 -18.41 -6.40
CA GLU A 42 -2.66 -17.88 -5.97
C GLU A 42 -2.34 -18.36 -4.54
N PRO A 43 -1.47 -19.35 -4.37
CA PRO A 43 -1.08 -19.85 -3.05
C PRO A 43 -0.11 -18.90 -2.32
N GLU A 44 0.51 -17.97 -3.03
CA GLU A 44 1.37 -16.92 -2.48
C GLU A 44 0.90 -15.56 -2.99
N VAL A 45 0.65 -14.62 -2.07
CA VAL A 45 0.18 -13.27 -2.38
C VAL A 45 1.12 -12.26 -1.75
N ILE A 46 1.54 -11.28 -2.54
CA ILE A 46 2.32 -10.12 -2.09
C ILE A 46 1.49 -8.88 -2.36
N LEU A 47 1.26 -8.09 -1.30
CA LEU A 47 0.53 -6.82 -1.33
C LEU A 47 1.40 -5.70 -0.77
N GLU A 48 1.01 -4.46 -1.01
CA GLU A 48 1.39 -3.32 -0.19
C GLU A 48 0.25 -3.00 0.79
N VAL A 49 0.51 -2.22 1.81
CA VAL A 49 -0.55 -1.67 2.69
C VAL A 49 -1.57 -0.93 1.82
N ALA A 50 -2.87 -1.13 2.09
CA ALA A 50 -4.01 -0.70 1.30
C ALA A 50 -4.10 -1.32 -0.13
N GLY A 51 -3.19 -2.22 -0.51
CA GLY A 51 -3.30 -2.99 -1.76
C GLY A 51 -4.38 -4.07 -1.65
N GLU A 52 -5.02 -4.38 -2.78
CA GLU A 52 -6.07 -5.39 -2.87
C GLU A 52 -5.70 -6.50 -3.85
N LYS A 53 -6.15 -7.72 -3.55
CA LYS A 53 -5.98 -8.89 -4.41
C LYS A 53 -7.23 -9.75 -4.39
N GLN A 54 -7.66 -10.20 -5.56
CA GLN A 54 -8.75 -11.14 -5.67
C GLN A 54 -8.24 -12.58 -5.62
N LEU A 55 -8.78 -13.37 -4.69
CA LEU A 55 -8.60 -14.80 -4.60
C LEU A 55 -9.83 -15.52 -5.15
N ILE A 56 -9.58 -16.57 -5.92
CA ILE A 56 -10.59 -17.45 -6.48
C ILE A 56 -10.31 -18.84 -5.93
N VAL A 57 -11.27 -19.38 -5.19
CA VAL A 57 -11.19 -20.74 -4.67
C VAL A 57 -11.93 -21.67 -5.63
N SER A 58 -11.26 -22.70 -6.12
CA SER A 58 -11.87 -23.74 -6.94
C SER A 58 -12.09 -25.00 -6.14
N MET A 59 -13.33 -25.46 -6.15
CA MET A 59 -13.74 -26.76 -5.65
C MET A 59 -14.40 -27.47 -6.82
N GLY A 60 -13.91 -28.60 -7.25
CA GLY A 60 -14.25 -29.21 -8.51
C GLY A 60 -15.73 -29.48 -8.80
N ASN A 61 -16.57 -29.62 -7.80
CA ASN A 61 -18.02 -29.69 -7.92
C ASN A 61 -18.64 -28.75 -6.88
N PHE A 62 -18.46 -27.44 -7.07
CA PHE A 62 -19.11 -26.47 -6.23
C PHE A 62 -20.62 -26.54 -6.43
N SER A 63 -21.37 -26.91 -5.39
CA SER A 63 -22.79 -26.66 -5.30
C SER A 63 -23.01 -25.48 -4.35
N SER A 64 -24.07 -24.72 -4.58
CA SER A 64 -24.43 -23.57 -3.74
C SER A 64 -24.66 -23.89 -2.26
N ASN A 65 -24.61 -25.18 -1.91
CA ASN A 65 -24.75 -25.71 -0.56
C ASN A 65 -23.42 -26.21 0.04
N ASP A 66 -22.32 -26.13 -0.69
CA ASP A 66 -21.02 -26.53 -0.17
C ASP A 66 -20.49 -25.38 0.69
N GLU A 67 -20.47 -25.60 1.99
CA GLU A 67 -19.92 -24.64 2.96
C GLU A 67 -18.39 -24.57 2.80
N LEU A 68 -17.93 -23.46 2.29
CA LEU A 68 -16.52 -23.09 2.32
C LEU A 68 -16.33 -22.08 3.45
N SER A 69 -15.49 -22.43 4.41
CA SER A 69 -15.06 -21.52 5.47
C SER A 69 -13.65 -21.03 5.21
N TYR A 70 -13.30 -19.91 5.79
CA TYR A 70 -11.93 -19.41 5.80
C TYR A 70 -11.57 -18.86 7.18
N GLU A 71 -10.28 -18.88 7.46
CA GLU A 71 -9.67 -18.31 8.65
C GLU A 71 -8.44 -17.48 8.23
N VAL A 72 -8.31 -16.28 8.78
CA VAL A 72 -7.12 -15.42 8.66
C VAL A 72 -6.37 -15.54 9.98
N GLU A 73 -5.12 -15.99 9.95
CA GLU A 73 -4.30 -16.20 11.15
C GLU A 73 -4.04 -14.90 11.92
N ASP A 74 -3.77 -13.79 11.18
CA ASP A 74 -3.61 -12.45 11.75
C ASP A 74 -4.44 -11.43 10.96
N GLU A 75 -5.62 -11.11 11.49
CA GLU A 75 -6.54 -10.13 10.92
C GLU A 75 -6.05 -8.67 11.03
N THR A 76 -4.95 -8.41 11.77
CA THR A 76 -4.32 -7.07 11.81
C THR A 76 -3.45 -6.82 10.59
N VAL A 77 -2.96 -7.88 9.93
CA VAL A 77 -2.12 -7.80 8.73
C VAL A 77 -2.97 -7.69 7.47
N VAL A 78 -4.05 -8.48 7.37
CA VAL A 78 -4.96 -8.46 6.21
C VAL A 78 -6.40 -8.60 6.65
N SER A 79 -7.31 -8.02 5.88
CA SER A 79 -8.74 -8.35 5.92
C SER A 79 -9.16 -9.10 4.66
N MET A 80 -10.17 -9.93 4.77
CA MET A 80 -10.74 -10.65 3.64
C MET A 80 -12.26 -10.61 3.65
N VAL A 81 -12.84 -10.39 2.46
CA VAL A 81 -14.29 -10.30 2.27
C VAL A 81 -14.69 -11.16 1.08
N ASN A 82 -15.75 -11.96 1.23
CA ASN A 82 -16.38 -12.60 0.08
C ASN A 82 -17.13 -11.55 -0.74
N THR A 83 -16.76 -11.40 -2.00
CA THR A 83 -17.30 -10.37 -2.91
C THR A 83 -18.38 -10.88 -3.84
N ASP A 84 -18.63 -12.20 -3.86
CA ASP A 84 -19.68 -12.79 -4.69
C ASP A 84 -20.51 -13.80 -3.86
N GLN A 85 -21.80 -13.55 -3.73
CA GLN A 85 -22.72 -14.38 -2.94
C GLN A 85 -22.88 -15.81 -3.49
N PHE A 86 -22.59 -16.02 -4.79
CA PHE A 86 -22.81 -17.29 -5.47
C PHE A 86 -21.52 -18.00 -5.86
N ARG A 87 -20.36 -17.32 -5.72
CA ARG A 87 -19.05 -17.82 -6.13
C ARG A 87 -18.03 -17.60 -5.02
N PRO A 88 -17.04 -18.49 -4.87
CA PRO A 88 -16.00 -18.37 -3.87
C PRO A 88 -14.93 -17.36 -4.31
N PHE A 89 -15.36 -16.10 -4.50
CA PHE A 89 -14.50 -14.97 -4.85
C PHE A 89 -14.30 -14.10 -3.62
N TYR A 90 -13.05 -13.88 -3.27
CA TYR A 90 -12.68 -13.12 -2.08
C TYR A 90 -11.76 -11.97 -2.48
N THR A 91 -11.95 -10.82 -1.85
CA THR A 91 -10.98 -9.73 -1.92
C THR A 91 -10.18 -9.71 -0.63
N LEU A 92 -8.87 -9.81 -0.77
CA LEU A 92 -7.88 -9.68 0.29
C LEU A 92 -7.34 -8.25 0.25
N THR A 93 -7.32 -7.56 1.39
CA THR A 93 -6.80 -6.19 1.52
C THR A 93 -5.68 -6.16 2.55
N GLY A 94 -4.52 -5.61 2.18
CA GLY A 94 -3.40 -5.40 3.09
C GLY A 94 -3.71 -4.28 4.08
N LEU A 95 -3.63 -4.52 5.38
CA LEU A 95 -3.90 -3.54 6.44
C LEU A 95 -2.62 -2.98 7.06
N LYS A 96 -1.66 -3.85 7.32
CA LYS A 96 -0.39 -3.52 7.97
C LYS A 96 0.71 -4.41 7.39
N ASN A 97 1.94 -3.88 7.33
CA ASN A 97 3.09 -4.69 6.92
C ASN A 97 3.26 -5.91 7.85
N GLY A 98 3.55 -7.06 7.26
CA GLY A 98 3.72 -8.31 7.99
C GLY A 98 3.49 -9.53 7.11
N HIS A 99 3.42 -10.68 7.76
CA HIS A 99 3.15 -11.97 7.15
C HIS A 99 1.98 -12.62 7.89
N THR A 100 1.11 -13.27 7.13
CA THR A 100 -0.01 -14.05 7.69
C THR A 100 -0.38 -15.16 6.74
N THR A 101 -1.25 -16.06 7.18
CA THR A 101 -1.83 -17.10 6.34
C THR A 101 -3.35 -16.96 6.28
N VAL A 102 -3.90 -17.35 5.13
CA VAL A 102 -5.35 -17.54 4.97
C VAL A 102 -5.59 -19.01 4.65
N THR A 103 -6.38 -19.67 5.48
CA THR A 103 -6.73 -21.08 5.32
C THR A 103 -8.19 -21.21 4.92
N PHE A 104 -8.42 -21.76 3.74
CA PHE A 104 -9.75 -22.18 3.29
C PHE A 104 -10.00 -23.63 3.68
N THR A 105 -11.20 -23.94 4.14
CA THR A 105 -11.58 -25.31 4.54
C THR A 105 -12.94 -25.67 3.92
N ASP A 106 -12.99 -26.78 3.21
CA ASP A 106 -14.25 -27.32 2.64
C ASP A 106 -15.05 -28.11 3.67
N HIS A 107 -16.27 -28.49 3.32
CA HIS A 107 -17.18 -29.28 4.18
C HIS A 107 -16.65 -30.68 4.53
N LYS A 108 -15.58 -31.18 3.88
CA LYS A 108 -14.92 -32.45 4.16
C LYS A 108 -13.66 -32.27 5.00
N GLY A 109 -13.34 -31.02 5.38
CA GLY A 109 -12.15 -30.70 6.16
C GLY A 109 -10.87 -30.63 5.32
N LYS A 110 -10.94 -30.60 3.97
CA LYS A 110 -9.78 -30.31 3.14
C LYS A 110 -9.42 -28.84 3.22
N GLN A 111 -8.14 -28.56 3.21
CA GLN A 111 -7.62 -27.22 3.35
C GLN A 111 -6.78 -26.79 2.16
N ALA A 112 -6.88 -25.52 1.82
CA ALA A 112 -5.98 -24.78 0.94
C ALA A 112 -5.46 -23.55 1.67
N VAL A 113 -4.14 -23.38 1.69
CA VAL A 113 -3.47 -22.31 2.43
C VAL A 113 -2.87 -21.32 1.47
N VAL A 114 -3.09 -20.03 1.73
CA VAL A 114 -2.48 -18.90 1.03
C VAL A 114 -1.48 -18.22 1.97
N GLN A 115 -0.23 -18.11 1.54
CA GLN A 115 0.77 -17.33 2.23
C GLN A 115 0.65 -15.87 1.81
N VAL A 116 0.50 -14.95 2.75
CA VAL A 116 0.32 -13.54 2.46
C VAL A 116 1.45 -12.71 3.06
N THR A 117 2.07 -11.89 2.21
CA THR A 117 3.06 -10.90 2.61
C THR A 117 2.51 -9.52 2.28
N VAL A 118 2.44 -8.64 3.28
CA VAL A 118 2.11 -7.23 3.08
C VAL A 118 3.38 -6.41 3.27
N ASN A 119 3.84 -5.77 2.20
CA ASN A 119 5.01 -4.92 2.21
C ASN A 119 4.65 -3.51 2.70
N PRO A 120 5.57 -2.82 3.41
CA PRO A 120 5.36 -1.42 3.79
C PRO A 120 5.39 -0.51 2.56
N ILE A 121 4.64 0.59 2.63
CA ILE A 121 4.70 1.67 1.63
C ILE A 121 5.97 2.48 1.87
N SER A 122 6.69 2.84 0.80
CA SER A 122 7.84 3.75 0.90
C SER A 122 7.39 5.14 1.34
N ILE A 123 8.20 5.77 2.22
CA ILE A 123 7.95 7.15 2.66
C ILE A 123 8.16 8.11 1.48
N ASP A 124 7.23 9.06 1.32
CA ASP A 124 7.36 10.21 0.41
C ASP A 124 7.04 11.50 1.16
N VAL A 125 7.72 12.58 0.79
CA VAL A 125 7.60 13.89 1.45
C VAL A 125 7.52 15.02 0.45
N SER A 126 6.91 16.12 0.84
CA SER A 126 6.71 17.31 0.01
C SER A 126 8.01 17.96 -0.51
N ASN A 127 9.15 17.73 0.15
CA ASN A 127 10.44 18.32 -0.26
C ASN A 127 11.62 17.53 0.34
N LEU A 128 12.46 16.94 -0.52
CA LEU A 128 13.66 16.19 -0.14
C LEU A 128 14.89 17.07 0.18
N THR A 129 14.91 18.30 -0.29
CA THR A 129 16.04 19.23 -0.14
C THR A 129 15.59 20.61 0.35
N PRO A 130 14.96 20.68 1.54
CA PRO A 130 14.42 21.92 2.05
C PRO A 130 15.52 22.95 2.36
N ARG A 131 15.23 24.21 2.02
CA ARG A 131 16.07 25.37 2.36
C ARG A 131 15.30 26.28 3.30
N VAL A 132 15.91 26.67 4.41
CA VAL A 132 15.28 27.52 5.42
C VAL A 132 16.27 28.57 5.92
N GLY A 133 15.80 29.78 6.18
CA GLY A 133 16.62 30.84 6.80
C GLY A 133 16.81 30.60 8.30
N VAL A 134 17.91 31.12 8.86
CA VAL A 134 18.10 31.18 10.31
C VAL A 134 16.91 31.94 10.94
N ASN A 135 16.35 31.41 12.05
CA ASN A 135 15.15 31.88 12.73
C ASN A 135 13.85 31.84 11.90
N ASN A 136 13.88 31.20 10.75
CA ASN A 136 12.69 30.93 9.95
C ASN A 136 12.30 29.44 10.05
N LYS A 137 11.11 29.12 9.56
CA LYS A 137 10.62 27.74 9.49
C LYS A 137 10.09 27.40 8.09
N ILE A 138 10.25 26.16 7.72
CA ILE A 138 9.62 25.56 6.54
C ILE A 138 8.86 24.32 6.97
N MET A 139 7.68 24.12 6.41
CA MET A 139 6.88 22.93 6.70
C MET A 139 7.23 21.81 5.72
N ILE A 140 7.42 20.62 6.26
CA ILE A 140 7.52 19.37 5.53
C ILE A 140 6.26 18.57 5.83
N THR A 141 5.65 18.04 4.80
CA THR A 141 4.50 17.12 4.89
C THR A 141 4.95 15.75 4.44
N VAL A 142 4.64 14.73 5.21
CA VAL A 142 4.77 13.33 4.77
C VAL A 142 3.52 13.01 3.95
N GLU A 143 3.72 12.66 2.68
CA GLU A 143 2.65 12.46 1.69
C GLU A 143 2.26 11.00 1.55
N LYS A 144 3.22 10.08 1.80
CA LYS A 144 3.03 8.62 1.81
C LYS A 144 3.90 7.99 2.88
N GLY A 145 3.50 6.79 3.31
CA GLY A 145 4.20 5.94 4.28
C GLY A 145 3.21 5.17 5.15
N ASN A 146 3.69 4.60 6.23
CA ASN A 146 2.92 3.64 7.04
C ASN A 146 2.39 4.24 8.36
N GLY A 147 2.41 5.55 8.53
CA GLY A 147 1.95 6.22 9.77
C GLY A 147 3.03 6.27 10.86
N GLY A 148 2.68 6.83 12.03
CA GLY A 148 3.58 6.89 13.18
C GLY A 148 4.88 7.66 12.93
N TYR A 149 4.82 8.73 12.11
CA TYR A 149 6.03 9.43 11.64
C TYR A 149 6.78 10.14 12.75
N SER A 150 8.10 10.01 12.71
CA SER A 150 9.04 10.75 13.55
C SER A 150 10.15 11.35 12.68
N LEU A 151 10.59 12.56 13.03
CA LEU A 151 11.71 13.21 12.37
C LEU A 151 12.83 13.44 13.38
N THR A 152 14.06 13.18 12.97
CA THR A 152 15.27 13.44 13.76
C THR A 152 16.31 14.15 12.94
N ALA A 153 16.97 15.17 13.52
CA ALA A 153 18.06 15.87 12.85
C ALA A 153 19.41 15.28 13.29
N GLU A 154 20.30 15.03 12.33
CA GLU A 154 21.68 14.63 12.61
C GLU A 154 22.42 15.70 13.41
N ASN A 155 22.13 16.98 13.16
CA ASN A 155 22.70 18.10 13.91
C ASN A 155 21.61 19.09 14.33
N GLU A 156 21.19 18.97 15.59
CA GLU A 156 20.16 19.82 16.21
C GLU A 156 20.63 21.28 16.47
N GLU A 157 21.92 21.59 16.36
CA GLU A 157 22.40 22.98 16.40
C GLU A 157 22.11 23.74 15.10
N ILE A 158 21.98 23.01 13.97
CA ILE A 158 21.69 23.60 12.65
C ILE A 158 20.19 23.74 12.46
N VAL A 159 19.40 22.70 12.74
CA VAL A 159 17.94 22.69 12.57
C VAL A 159 17.25 22.09 13.78
N ALA A 160 16.14 22.69 14.20
CA ALA A 160 15.20 22.11 15.14
C ALA A 160 13.96 21.60 14.39
N ILE A 161 13.33 20.59 14.95
CA ILE A 161 12.12 19.98 14.44
C ILE A 161 10.98 20.23 15.42
N GLN A 162 9.83 20.65 14.90
CA GLN A 162 8.60 20.82 15.65
C GLN A 162 7.47 20.09 14.94
N GLN A 163 6.94 19.05 15.55
CA GLN A 163 5.75 18.38 15.05
C GLN A 163 4.53 19.31 15.13
N VAL A 164 3.75 19.38 14.07
CA VAL A 164 2.51 20.15 13.97
C VAL A 164 1.30 19.25 14.13
N ASP A 165 1.32 18.11 13.45
CA ASP A 165 0.35 17.01 13.55
C ASP A 165 1.00 15.68 13.09
N ASP A 166 0.19 14.66 12.84
CA ASP A 166 0.66 13.32 12.52
C ASP A 166 1.49 13.24 11.24
N THR A 167 1.31 14.17 10.29
CA THR A 167 1.98 14.16 8.98
C THR A 167 2.80 15.40 8.69
N ARG A 168 2.66 16.47 9.50
CA ARG A 168 3.29 17.78 9.24
C ARG A 168 4.30 18.16 10.31
N PHE A 169 5.46 18.65 9.85
CA PHE A 169 6.58 19.02 10.69
C PHE A 169 7.16 20.36 10.23
N ASN A 170 7.46 21.25 11.15
CA ASN A 170 8.23 22.46 10.88
C ASN A 170 9.72 22.17 11.10
N LEU A 171 10.55 22.47 10.12
CA LEU A 171 11.99 22.58 10.24
C LEU A 171 12.36 24.02 10.52
N ILE A 172 13.00 24.29 11.66
CA ILE A 172 13.34 25.62 12.14
C ILE A 172 14.86 25.79 12.05
N GLY A 173 15.32 26.69 11.20
CA GLY A 173 16.75 27.00 11.03
C GLY A 173 17.31 27.69 12.28
N LYS A 174 18.33 27.11 12.89
CA LYS A 174 19.03 27.68 14.07
C LYS A 174 20.36 28.35 13.67
N LYS A 175 21.16 27.66 12.87
CA LYS A 175 22.51 28.10 12.46
C LYS A 175 22.72 27.76 10.99
N ALA A 176 23.38 28.66 10.26
CA ALA A 176 23.71 28.38 8.87
C ALA A 176 24.59 27.12 8.73
N GLY A 177 24.25 26.24 7.79
CA GLY A 177 24.92 24.97 7.57
C GLY A 177 24.04 24.00 6.81
N ILE A 178 24.54 22.78 6.62
CA ILE A 178 23.84 21.67 6.00
C ILE A 178 23.76 20.55 7.01
N THR A 179 22.63 19.89 7.12
CA THR A 179 22.42 18.72 7.97
C THR A 179 21.44 17.77 7.33
N THR A 180 21.48 16.51 7.74
CA THR A 180 20.50 15.50 7.37
C THR A 180 19.37 15.48 8.40
N VAL A 181 18.13 15.34 7.91
CA VAL A 181 16.96 15.01 8.74
C VAL A 181 16.44 13.65 8.27
N PHE A 182 16.28 12.73 9.21
CA PHE A 182 15.73 11.41 8.95
C PHE A 182 14.25 11.42 9.29
N VAL A 183 13.45 10.91 8.37
CA VAL A 183 12.02 10.64 8.57
C VAL A 183 11.87 9.13 8.74
N ARG A 184 11.22 8.68 9.82
CA ARG A 184 10.90 7.27 10.06
C ARG A 184 9.42 7.10 10.28
N ASP A 185 8.91 5.94 9.88
CA ASP A 185 7.53 5.53 10.13
C ASP A 185 7.44 4.31 11.06
N GLU A 186 6.22 3.87 11.38
CA GLU A 186 5.99 2.72 12.26
C GLU A 186 6.40 1.37 11.65
N ALA A 187 6.58 1.31 10.31
CA ALA A 187 7.09 0.13 9.59
C ALA A 187 8.61 0.12 9.48
N GLU A 188 9.31 0.99 10.27
CA GLU A 188 10.78 1.14 10.29
C GLU A 188 11.38 1.57 8.94
N GLN A 189 10.55 2.10 8.02
CA GLN A 189 11.06 2.73 6.81
C GLN A 189 11.75 4.04 7.16
N GLU A 190 12.84 4.36 6.48
CA GLU A 190 13.60 5.59 6.69
C GLU A 190 13.81 6.34 5.38
N LEU A 191 13.59 7.65 5.41
CA LEU A 191 13.89 8.59 4.33
C LEU A 191 14.77 9.72 4.85
N SER A 192 15.81 10.08 4.09
CA SER A 192 16.74 11.16 4.43
C SER A 192 16.42 12.44 3.65
N LEU A 193 16.36 13.57 4.35
CA LEU A 193 16.25 14.91 3.78
C LEU A 193 17.57 15.67 3.94
N THR A 194 18.05 16.32 2.88
CA THR A 194 19.20 17.22 2.98
C THR A 194 18.71 18.64 3.25
N VAL A 195 18.83 19.11 4.48
CA VAL A 195 18.38 20.43 4.92
C VAL A 195 19.50 21.44 4.83
N THR A 196 19.27 22.54 4.10
CA THR A 196 20.21 23.67 4.04
C THR A 196 19.63 24.84 4.83
N VAL A 197 20.33 25.26 5.88
CA VAL A 197 20.01 26.48 6.63
C VAL A 197 20.91 27.60 6.14
N VAL A 198 20.32 28.69 5.69
CA VAL A 198 21.03 29.85 5.15
C VAL A 198 20.94 31.05 6.10
N GLN A 199 22.04 31.76 6.26
CA GLN A 199 22.05 33.05 6.96
C GLN A 199 21.45 34.09 6.02
N ALA A 200 20.34 34.70 6.42
CA ALA A 200 19.82 35.86 5.71
C ALA A 200 20.54 37.12 6.23
N ASP A 201 21.43 37.67 5.45
CA ASP A 201 22.18 38.87 5.86
C ASP A 201 21.33 40.17 5.88
N LYS A 202 20.21 40.21 5.17
CA LYS A 202 19.27 41.34 5.19
C LYS A 202 17.83 40.91 4.88
N VAL A 203 16.89 41.62 5.49
CA VAL A 203 15.46 41.54 5.15
C VAL A 203 15.14 42.76 4.28
N ALA A 204 14.80 42.53 3.02
CA ALA A 204 14.26 43.61 2.18
C ALA A 204 12.81 43.89 2.64
N ASN A 205 12.55 45.14 3.03
CA ASN A 205 11.19 45.61 3.31
C ASN A 205 10.57 46.16 2.01
N LEU A 206 9.65 45.40 1.42
CA LEU A 206 9.01 45.72 0.15
C LEU A 206 7.72 46.56 0.30
N GLY A 207 7.59 47.34 1.37
CA GLY A 207 6.46 48.25 1.59
C GLY A 207 5.38 47.68 2.51
N SER A 208 4.39 48.50 2.82
CA SER A 208 3.33 48.17 3.76
C SER A 208 2.34 47.15 3.18
N GLY A 209 2.42 45.91 3.60
CA GLY A 209 1.33 44.99 3.37
C GLY A 209 1.67 43.50 3.25
N ASN A 210 2.69 43.10 2.52
CA ASN A 210 3.07 41.72 2.42
C ASN A 210 4.59 41.55 2.44
N TYR A 211 5.09 40.83 3.43
CA TYR A 211 6.50 40.53 3.54
C TYR A 211 6.80 39.17 3.01
N PHE A 212 7.61 39.05 1.94
CA PHE A 212 8.25 37.82 1.55
C PHE A 212 9.66 37.80 2.15
N LYS A 213 9.94 36.86 3.08
CA LYS A 213 11.32 36.61 3.47
C LYS A 213 11.91 35.67 2.43
N VAL A 214 12.66 36.23 1.48
CA VAL A 214 13.43 35.46 0.52
C VAL A 214 14.82 35.24 1.12
N PRO A 215 15.23 33.99 1.40
CA PRO A 215 16.64 33.73 1.68
C PRO A 215 17.40 34.00 0.40
N PHE A 216 18.33 34.99 0.43
CA PHE A 216 19.19 35.21 -0.69
C PHE A 216 20.66 35.16 -0.26
N GLU A 217 21.47 34.54 -1.09
CA GLU A 217 22.91 34.56 -0.93
C GLU A 217 23.45 35.88 -1.44
N TYR A 218 24.17 36.58 -0.56
CA TYR A 218 24.83 37.83 -0.91
C TYR A 218 26.26 37.55 -1.38
N ASN A 219 26.54 37.78 -2.66
CA ASN A 219 27.85 37.61 -3.26
C ASN A 219 28.46 38.92 -3.83
N GLY A 220 28.10 40.06 -3.28
CA GLY A 220 28.57 41.36 -3.82
C GLY A 220 28.56 42.49 -2.82
N THR A 221 28.88 43.72 -3.26
CA THR A 221 28.73 44.92 -2.45
C THR A 221 27.25 45.26 -2.27
N ALA A 222 26.87 45.77 -1.09
CA ALA A 222 25.50 46.06 -0.70
C ALA A 222 24.67 46.87 -1.73
N ASP A 223 25.33 47.72 -2.50
CA ASP A 223 24.71 48.63 -3.45
C ASP A 223 24.26 47.95 -4.77
N GLU A 224 24.96 46.90 -5.23
CA GLU A 224 24.58 46.19 -6.46
C GLU A 224 23.41 45.24 -6.25
N SER A 225 23.32 44.60 -5.07
CA SER A 225 22.23 43.69 -4.74
C SER A 225 20.90 44.46 -4.59
N LEU A 226 20.90 45.67 -4.09
CA LEU A 226 19.72 46.54 -4.00
C LEU A 226 19.24 47.08 -5.35
N LYS A 227 20.14 47.31 -6.31
CA LYS A 227 19.80 47.72 -7.66
C LYS A 227 19.11 46.62 -8.45
N ASN A 228 19.47 45.35 -8.24
CA ASN A 228 18.85 44.22 -8.92
C ASN A 228 17.46 43.89 -8.37
N LEU A 229 17.17 44.20 -7.11
CA LEU A 229 15.83 44.05 -6.53
C LEU A 229 14.83 45.12 -7.06
N SER A 230 15.28 46.31 -7.40
CA SER A 230 14.41 47.38 -7.92
C SER A 230 13.99 47.16 -9.38
N THR A 231 14.57 46.21 -10.08
CA THR A 231 14.22 45.85 -11.47
C THR A 231 13.27 44.63 -11.56
N LEU A 232 12.87 44.06 -10.44
CA LEU A 232 11.95 42.92 -10.36
C LEU A 232 10.52 43.29 -9.90
N ILE A 233 10.20 44.60 -9.81
CA ILE A 233 8.86 45.13 -9.48
C ILE A 233 8.17 45.69 -10.72
#